data_2a3aa6b01b576188b270cc5f05a64b57
#
_entry.id   2a3aa6b01b576188b270cc5f05a64b57
#
_cell.length_a   1.000
_cell.length_b   1.000
_cell.length_c   1.000
_cell.angle_alpha   90.00
_cell.angle_beta   90.00
_cell.angle_gamma   90.00
#
_symmetry.space_group_name_H-M   'P 1'
#
loop_
_entity.id
_entity.type
_entity.pdbx_description
1 polymer ?
#
loop_
_entity_poly.entity_id
_entity_poly.type
_entity_poly.pdbx_seq_one_letter_code
_entity_poly.pdbx_strand_id
1 'polypeptide(L)'
;MKNKVLILLFAIGGLVSSCSDAYDIPEKGVIYDEYEAFRKAQDVERGLNVIYASIPATTEISLGSVFTDEVAIGLNNGGQGLINGQYGFLMEANNDYAASLWGSYYTMINRINRLEVITKKLMAENSAEATLHRNNLSELYALRAYAHYKLFAYFTPNYTNESGMSAIILDHVPPLDYSYSLPRNTVKQVKDFILADLVRAEQNRTTTGWRNMDYVNAAVINSIRVKLFSMTEQWDDVLTYGETIMNQYSIAKSSVFSNLFSKDPNALGNNEIIFRSKVTPNSGPSVVATWYSVRARRDNGSFFYEMGRSLYNEFDKLDSSKTGTSFSPRDDVRYNVNLLGVVGTSAGTAVLTNYESATQSEYNAGDVLLVGKYPGIAGADLKNDIYLFRTSDILLAMAEARAAKGQLSASSTDPDDLVGNRTNVYSILYTLRAARWSPTEADPPNFSGISMPSITNQQSAFNAILNERRVEFAFEGHRYLDMKRLGVKAGSPGFTRYSKDCAVNGACNLPANDHRMTLPIPVGEMNGNNSLTTDSQNPGY
;
A
#
# COMPACT_ATOMS: atom_id res chain seq x y z
N MET A 1 -21.14 45.23 67.35
CA MET A 1 -19.89 45.11 66.59
C MET A 1 -19.16 43.76 66.78
N LYS A 2 -19.21 43.10 67.92
CA LYS A 2 -18.49 41.81 68.19
C LYS A 2 -18.99 40.62 67.36
N ASN A 3 -20.25 40.54 67.01
CA ASN A 3 -20.81 39.41 66.28
C ASN A 3 -20.53 39.45 64.74
N LYS A 4 -20.24 40.61 64.17
CA LYS A 4 -19.85 40.74 62.73
C LYS A 4 -18.40 40.35 62.46
N VAL A 5 -17.52 40.56 63.47
CA VAL A 5 -16.10 40.16 63.39
C VAL A 5 -15.93 38.64 63.47
N LEU A 6 -16.81 37.97 64.27
CA LEU A 6 -16.75 36.51 64.40
C LEU A 6 -17.22 35.78 63.16
N ILE A 7 -18.19 36.31 62.42
CA ILE A 7 -18.69 35.77 61.15
C ILE A 7 -17.62 35.96 60.06
N LEU A 8 -16.87 37.07 60.06
CA LEU A 8 -15.83 37.34 59.07
C LEU A 8 -14.61 36.42 59.29
N LEU A 9 -14.29 36.10 60.56
CA LEU A 9 -13.21 35.16 60.90
C LEU A 9 -13.55 33.71 60.55
N PHE A 10 -14.82 33.30 60.61
CA PHE A 10 -15.28 31.98 60.18
C PHE A 10 -15.33 31.87 58.63
N ALA A 11 -15.65 32.96 57.92
CA ALA A 11 -15.64 33.00 56.45
C ALA A 11 -14.21 32.97 55.87
N ILE A 12 -13.22 33.54 56.56
CA ILE A 12 -11.81 33.50 56.14
C ILE A 12 -11.17 32.15 56.47
N GLY A 13 -11.55 31.49 57.58
CA GLY A 13 -11.10 30.14 57.94
C GLY A 13 -11.59 29.04 57.00
N GLY A 14 -12.76 29.23 56.36
CA GLY A 14 -13.31 28.29 55.39
C GLY A 14 -12.73 28.39 53.99
N LEU A 15 -12.01 29.47 53.68
CA LEU A 15 -11.37 29.66 52.34
C LEU A 15 -9.94 29.14 52.28
N VAL A 16 -9.31 28.78 53.40
CA VAL A 16 -7.94 28.23 53.38
C VAL A 16 -7.88 26.71 53.44
N SER A 17 -9.00 26.01 53.70
CA SER A 17 -9.05 24.55 53.71
C SER A 17 -9.46 23.91 52.37
N SER A 18 -9.74 24.74 51.34
CA SER A 18 -10.23 24.27 50.02
C SER A 18 -9.15 24.12 48.97
N CYS A 19 -7.88 24.39 49.28
CA CYS A 19 -6.80 24.37 48.25
C CYS A 19 -5.68 23.37 48.52
N SER A 20 -5.74 22.52 49.55
CA SER A 20 -4.70 21.50 49.72
C SER A 20 -4.83 20.31 48.78
N ASP A 21 -6.08 19.95 48.42
CA ASP A 21 -6.30 18.79 47.56
C ASP A 21 -6.14 19.12 46.05
N ALA A 22 -6.05 20.42 45.69
CA ALA A 22 -5.84 20.83 44.30
C ALA A 22 -4.35 20.83 43.88
N TYR A 23 -3.44 20.69 44.84
CA TYR A 23 -2.01 20.59 44.60
C TYR A 23 -1.40 19.23 44.95
N ASP A 24 -2.19 18.27 45.39
CA ASP A 24 -1.81 16.88 45.40
C ASP A 24 -1.94 16.32 43.96
N ILE A 25 -1.21 16.95 43.06
CA ILE A 25 -0.75 16.25 41.84
C ILE A 25 0.18 15.20 42.46
N PRO A 26 -0.16 13.90 42.36
CA PRO A 26 0.74 12.88 42.81
C PRO A 26 2.10 13.17 42.17
N GLU A 27 3.16 13.24 42.94
CA GLU A 27 4.53 13.45 42.46
C GLU A 27 5.01 12.35 41.50
N LYS A 28 4.33 11.28 41.46
CA LYS A 28 4.22 10.42 40.29
C LYS A 28 3.18 11.08 39.35
N GLY A 29 3.63 12.04 38.53
CA GLY A 29 2.96 12.32 37.29
C GLY A 29 2.58 10.98 36.72
N VAL A 30 1.36 10.86 36.16
CA VAL A 30 0.84 9.61 35.60
C VAL A 30 1.67 9.27 34.36
N ILE A 31 2.97 9.06 34.52
CA ILE A 31 3.73 8.10 33.75
C ILE A 31 3.25 6.78 34.34
N TYR A 32 2.11 6.30 33.81
CA TYR A 32 1.84 4.89 33.93
C TYR A 32 3.12 4.22 33.50
N ASP A 33 3.77 3.52 34.44
CA ASP A 33 4.82 2.59 34.06
C ASP A 33 4.25 1.83 32.86
N GLU A 34 4.91 1.87 31.70
CA GLU A 34 4.40 1.19 30.49
C GLU A 34 3.97 -0.24 30.84
N TYR A 35 4.57 -0.82 31.87
CA TYR A 35 4.27 -2.13 32.43
C TYR A 35 2.94 -2.21 33.22
N GLU A 36 2.42 -1.12 33.77
CA GLU A 36 1.13 -1.14 34.48
C GLU A 36 -0.06 -1.18 33.51
N ALA A 37 0.12 -0.69 32.29
CA ALA A 37 -0.92 -0.72 31.26
C ALA A 37 -1.08 -2.12 30.62
N PHE A 38 -0.07 -2.97 30.72
CA PHE A 38 -0.05 -4.30 30.12
C PHE A 38 0.16 -5.37 31.20
N ARG A 39 -0.86 -6.15 31.51
CA ARG A 39 -0.84 -7.16 32.58
C ARG A 39 -1.02 -8.59 32.09
N LYS A 40 -1.54 -8.79 30.88
CA LYS A 40 -1.85 -10.09 30.30
C LYS A 40 -1.75 -10.07 28.78
N ALA A 41 -1.76 -11.24 28.15
CA ALA A 41 -1.64 -11.40 26.71
C ALA A 41 -2.69 -10.60 25.92
N GLN A 42 -3.91 -10.46 26.43
CA GLN A 42 -4.97 -9.69 25.78
C GLN A 42 -4.67 -8.17 25.74
N ASP A 43 -3.93 -7.64 26.72
CA ASP A 43 -3.54 -6.23 26.69
C ASP A 43 -2.48 -6.00 25.59
N VAL A 44 -1.56 -6.96 25.41
CA VAL A 44 -0.61 -6.98 24.28
C VAL A 44 -1.34 -7.03 22.94
N GLU A 45 -2.40 -7.83 22.80
CA GLU A 45 -3.24 -7.87 21.59
C GLU A 45 -3.89 -6.52 21.28
N ARG A 46 -4.32 -5.77 22.30
CA ARG A 46 -4.83 -4.41 22.09
C ARG A 46 -3.74 -3.47 21.59
N GLY A 47 -2.52 -3.59 22.11
CA GLY A 47 -1.34 -2.88 21.61
C GLY A 47 -1.01 -3.24 20.16
N LEU A 48 -1.08 -4.53 19.78
CA LEU A 48 -0.94 -5.00 18.42
C LEU A 48 -1.98 -4.38 17.47
N ASN A 49 -3.25 -4.29 17.88
CA ASN A 49 -4.30 -3.66 17.06
C ASN A 49 -3.98 -2.19 16.74
N VAL A 50 -3.36 -1.45 17.68
CA VAL A 50 -2.89 -0.07 17.43
C VAL A 50 -1.76 -0.05 16.40
N ILE A 51 -0.87 -1.06 16.42
CA ILE A 51 0.22 -1.19 15.44
C ILE A 51 -0.36 -1.50 14.05
N TYR A 52 -1.29 -2.43 13.92
CA TYR A 52 -1.98 -2.72 12.65
C TYR A 52 -2.67 -1.47 12.08
N ALA A 53 -3.37 -0.71 12.93
CA ALA A 53 -4.05 0.51 12.52
C ALA A 53 -3.10 1.65 12.12
N SER A 54 -1.80 1.56 12.48
CA SER A 54 -0.79 2.57 12.14
C SER A 54 -0.07 2.35 10.82
N ILE A 55 -0.40 1.28 10.08
CA ILE A 55 0.16 1.03 8.75
C ILE A 55 -0.25 2.18 7.80
N PRO A 56 0.72 2.91 7.18
CA PRO A 56 0.42 4.11 6.39
C PRO A 56 -0.05 3.79 4.96
N ALA A 57 -0.95 2.82 4.82
CA ALA A 57 -1.41 2.31 3.52
C ALA A 57 -2.06 3.40 2.63
N THR A 58 -2.74 4.37 3.22
CA THR A 58 -3.33 5.50 2.48
C THR A 58 -2.27 6.43 1.88
N THR A 59 -1.16 6.65 2.58
CA THR A 59 -0.02 7.43 2.05
C THR A 59 0.65 6.69 0.89
N GLU A 60 0.79 5.37 0.97
CA GLU A 60 1.32 4.55 -0.13
C GLU A 60 0.43 4.61 -1.38
N ILE A 61 -0.89 4.52 -1.22
CA ILE A 61 -1.84 4.66 -2.33
C ILE A 61 -1.73 6.07 -2.93
N SER A 62 -1.65 7.10 -2.12
CA SER A 62 -1.54 8.48 -2.59
C SER A 62 -0.24 8.69 -3.39
N LEU A 63 0.90 8.22 -2.88
CA LEU A 63 2.17 8.26 -3.62
C LEU A 63 2.06 7.45 -4.92
N GLY A 64 1.55 6.22 -4.84
CA GLY A 64 1.43 5.31 -5.98
C GLY A 64 0.52 5.83 -7.09
N SER A 65 -0.46 6.66 -6.77
CA SER A 65 -1.44 7.14 -7.75
C SER A 65 -1.21 8.59 -8.16
N VAL A 66 -1.02 9.51 -7.22
CA VAL A 66 -0.93 10.96 -7.53
C VAL A 66 0.44 11.37 -8.07
N PHE A 67 1.52 10.82 -7.49
CA PHE A 67 2.88 11.09 -7.98
C PHE A 67 3.18 10.39 -9.32
N THR A 68 2.34 9.47 -9.76
CA THR A 68 2.58 8.65 -10.95
C THR A 68 1.72 9.08 -12.16
N ASP A 69 1.43 8.16 -13.03
CA ASP A 69 0.63 8.31 -14.22
C ASP A 69 -0.75 7.61 -14.13
N GLU A 70 -1.26 7.39 -12.89
CA GLU A 70 -2.56 6.74 -12.69
C GLU A 70 -3.72 7.72 -12.68
N VAL A 71 -3.53 8.94 -12.16
CA VAL A 71 -4.60 9.94 -12.05
C VAL A 71 -4.37 11.15 -12.97
N ALA A 72 -5.47 11.82 -13.27
CA ALA A 72 -5.51 13.18 -13.78
C ALA A 72 -6.13 14.13 -12.75
N ILE A 73 -5.91 15.42 -12.91
CA ILE A 73 -6.52 16.44 -12.06
C ILE A 73 -8.00 16.57 -12.39
N GLY A 74 -8.84 16.34 -11.41
CA GLY A 74 -10.29 16.45 -11.56
C GLY A 74 -10.76 17.90 -11.72
N LEU A 75 -11.89 18.09 -12.40
CA LEU A 75 -12.47 19.39 -12.74
C LEU A 75 -12.59 20.34 -11.55
N ASN A 76 -12.83 19.82 -10.36
CA ASN A 76 -13.06 20.63 -9.15
C ASN A 76 -11.89 20.59 -8.17
N ASN A 77 -10.68 20.24 -8.61
CA ASN A 77 -9.50 20.21 -7.77
C ASN A 77 -9.14 21.61 -7.20
N GLY A 78 -9.53 22.68 -7.87
CA GLY A 78 -9.27 24.04 -7.40
C GLY A 78 -7.80 24.45 -7.41
N GLY A 79 -6.94 23.74 -8.15
CA GLY A 79 -5.50 24.02 -8.23
C GLY A 79 -4.68 23.43 -7.10
N GLN A 80 -5.27 22.61 -6.23
CA GLN A 80 -4.55 22.00 -5.11
C GLN A 80 -3.57 20.91 -5.58
N GLY A 81 -2.33 20.99 -5.06
CA GLY A 81 -1.28 20.02 -5.39
C GLY A 81 -0.65 20.19 -6.78
N LEU A 82 -0.99 21.23 -7.53
CA LEU A 82 -0.53 21.41 -8.90
C LEU A 82 0.88 21.98 -9.00
N ILE A 83 1.20 23.02 -8.23
CA ILE A 83 2.45 23.79 -8.37
C ILE A 83 3.54 23.23 -7.45
N ASN A 84 3.22 23.02 -6.18
CA ASN A 84 4.18 22.57 -5.15
C ASN A 84 3.90 21.13 -4.71
N GLY A 85 3.12 20.40 -5.48
CA GLY A 85 2.57 19.13 -5.04
C GLY A 85 3.06 17.95 -5.82
N GLN A 86 2.56 16.88 -5.35
CA GLN A 86 2.87 15.53 -5.75
C GLN A 86 2.57 15.29 -7.24
N TYR A 87 1.52 15.93 -7.78
CA TYR A 87 1.18 15.83 -9.20
C TYR A 87 2.21 16.51 -10.13
N GLY A 88 3.05 17.41 -9.61
CA GLY A 88 4.13 18.06 -10.35
C GLY A 88 5.41 17.23 -10.52
N PHE A 89 5.43 15.96 -10.07
CA PHE A 89 6.65 15.16 -9.92
C PHE A 89 7.71 15.84 -9.03
N LEU A 90 7.30 16.67 -8.08
CA LEU A 90 8.23 17.32 -7.15
C LEU A 90 8.54 16.37 -6.00
N MET A 91 9.82 16.05 -5.83
CA MET A 91 10.31 15.20 -4.77
C MET A 91 11.63 15.76 -4.24
N GLU A 92 11.57 16.31 -3.04
CA GLU A 92 12.70 16.91 -2.35
C GLU A 92 12.77 16.36 -0.91
N ALA A 93 13.85 16.62 -0.17
CA ALA A 93 14.03 16.10 1.18
C ALA A 93 12.97 16.60 2.20
N ASN A 94 12.28 17.70 1.90
CA ASN A 94 11.14 18.20 2.68
C ASN A 94 9.77 17.69 2.20
N ASN A 95 9.74 16.72 1.28
CA ASN A 95 8.50 16.20 0.71
C ASN A 95 7.67 15.43 1.75
N ASP A 96 6.36 15.69 1.78
CA ASP A 96 5.42 15.12 2.75
C ASP A 96 5.32 13.58 2.64
N TYR A 97 5.43 13.00 1.44
CA TYR A 97 5.41 11.54 1.30
C TYR A 97 6.63 10.87 1.93
N ALA A 98 7.83 11.44 1.68
CA ALA A 98 9.06 10.91 2.26
C ALA A 98 9.01 11.02 3.79
N ALA A 99 8.64 12.19 4.32
CA ALA A 99 8.53 12.43 5.76
C ALA A 99 7.45 11.53 6.41
N SER A 100 6.29 11.43 5.78
CA SER A 100 5.17 10.62 6.31
C SER A 100 5.48 9.13 6.33
N LEU A 101 6.01 8.56 5.25
CA LEU A 101 6.34 7.14 5.18
C LEU A 101 7.49 6.78 6.12
N TRP A 102 8.56 7.58 6.15
CA TRP A 102 9.67 7.40 7.08
C TRP A 102 9.20 7.43 8.52
N GLY A 103 8.57 8.52 8.94
CA GLY A 103 8.11 8.72 10.31
C GLY A 103 7.08 7.70 10.76
N SER A 104 6.13 7.34 9.90
CA SER A 104 5.09 6.35 10.24
C SER A 104 5.68 4.95 10.47
N TYR A 105 6.59 4.49 9.58
CA TYR A 105 7.21 3.17 9.75
C TYR A 105 8.16 3.12 10.95
N TYR A 106 8.97 4.17 11.22
CA TYR A 106 9.79 4.19 12.43
C TYR A 106 8.96 4.33 13.71
N THR A 107 7.85 5.06 13.68
CA THR A 107 6.89 5.08 14.79
C THR A 107 6.30 3.69 15.05
N MET A 108 5.93 2.99 13.99
CA MET A 108 5.45 1.61 14.07
C MET A 108 6.52 0.68 14.67
N ILE A 109 7.76 0.76 14.20
CA ILE A 109 8.90 -0.03 14.71
C ILE A 109 9.15 0.26 16.20
N ASN A 110 9.15 1.53 16.62
CA ASN A 110 9.34 1.89 18.03
C ASN A 110 8.23 1.30 18.92
N ARG A 111 6.98 1.36 18.50
CA ARG A 111 5.86 0.72 19.21
C ARG A 111 6.03 -0.80 19.30
N ILE A 112 6.48 -1.43 18.23
CA ILE A 112 6.77 -2.87 18.19
C ILE A 112 7.88 -3.21 19.20
N ASN A 113 9.00 -2.48 19.20
CA ASN A 113 10.12 -2.74 20.08
C ASN A 113 9.73 -2.59 21.56
N ARG A 114 8.94 -1.58 21.92
CA ARG A 114 8.39 -1.42 23.28
C ARG A 114 7.49 -2.58 23.66
N LEU A 115 6.56 -2.95 22.79
CA LEU A 115 5.62 -4.04 23.07
C LEU A 115 6.32 -5.41 23.10
N GLU A 116 7.41 -5.60 22.35
CA GLU A 116 8.26 -6.79 22.40
C GLU A 116 8.88 -6.98 23.79
N VAL A 117 9.46 -5.91 24.36
CA VAL A 117 10.07 -5.94 25.73
C VAL A 117 9.01 -6.32 26.77
N ILE A 118 7.85 -5.67 26.71
CA ILE A 118 6.71 -5.94 27.61
C ILE A 118 6.24 -7.39 27.47
N THR A 119 6.06 -7.87 26.25
CA THR A 119 5.57 -9.22 25.97
C THR A 119 6.53 -10.29 26.49
N LYS A 120 7.85 -10.09 26.33
CA LYS A 120 8.87 -11.01 26.86
C LYS A 120 8.87 -11.05 28.38
N LYS A 121 8.71 -9.89 29.05
CA LYS A 121 8.60 -9.81 30.51
C LYS A 121 7.37 -10.56 31.00
N LEU A 122 6.18 -10.28 30.44
CA LEU A 122 4.93 -10.95 30.83
C LEU A 122 5.01 -12.48 30.60
N MET A 123 5.62 -12.90 29.51
CA MET A 123 5.81 -14.33 29.20
C MET A 123 6.69 -15.03 30.24
N ALA A 124 7.71 -14.33 30.77
CA ALA A 124 8.59 -14.87 31.83
C ALA A 124 7.87 -14.92 33.19
N GLU A 125 6.99 -13.97 33.48
CA GLU A 125 6.26 -13.87 34.75
C GLU A 125 5.00 -14.78 34.80
N ASN A 126 4.37 -15.06 33.67
CA ASN A 126 3.13 -15.87 33.57
C ASN A 126 3.25 -17.01 32.55
N SER A 127 3.69 -18.16 33.02
CA SER A 127 3.85 -19.36 32.19
C SER A 127 2.51 -19.90 31.64
N ALA A 128 1.38 -19.61 32.30
CA ALA A 128 0.06 -20.06 31.83
C ALA A 128 -0.36 -19.38 30.51
N GLU A 129 0.10 -18.15 30.26
CA GLU A 129 -0.16 -17.41 29.03
C GLU A 129 1.01 -17.46 28.03
N ALA A 130 2.06 -18.23 28.28
CA ALA A 130 3.28 -18.26 27.46
C ALA A 130 2.99 -18.53 25.97
N THR A 131 2.03 -19.41 25.66
CA THR A 131 1.62 -19.69 24.28
C THR A 131 1.00 -18.48 23.60
N LEU A 132 0.16 -17.71 24.29
CA LEU A 132 -0.46 -16.49 23.75
C LEU A 132 0.60 -15.41 23.54
N HIS A 133 1.51 -15.22 24.49
CA HIS A 133 2.63 -14.29 24.36
C HIS A 133 3.57 -14.65 23.19
N ARG A 134 3.84 -15.95 22.98
CA ARG A 134 4.60 -16.39 21.79
C ARG A 134 3.90 -16.01 20.47
N ASN A 135 2.59 -16.19 20.38
CA ASN A 135 1.83 -15.79 19.21
C ASN A 135 1.88 -14.27 19.00
N ASN A 136 1.79 -13.48 20.09
CA ASN A 136 1.94 -12.03 20.03
C ASN A 136 3.36 -11.63 19.57
N LEU A 137 4.42 -12.27 20.08
CA LEU A 137 5.80 -12.06 19.61
C LEU A 137 5.96 -12.40 18.13
N SER A 138 5.32 -13.46 17.65
CA SER A 138 5.32 -13.81 16.23
C SER A 138 4.76 -12.64 15.36
N GLU A 139 3.64 -12.05 15.75
CA GLU A 139 3.06 -10.91 15.04
C GLU A 139 3.96 -9.67 15.11
N LEU A 140 4.54 -9.39 16.28
CA LEU A 140 5.46 -8.26 16.45
C LEU A 140 6.69 -8.37 15.53
N TYR A 141 7.34 -9.53 15.47
CA TYR A 141 8.48 -9.75 14.58
C TYR A 141 8.09 -9.62 13.10
N ALA A 142 6.98 -10.21 12.69
CA ALA A 142 6.53 -10.11 11.30
C ALA A 142 6.15 -8.67 10.92
N LEU A 143 5.53 -7.90 11.82
CA LEU A 143 5.21 -6.48 11.59
C LEU A 143 6.45 -5.61 11.57
N ARG A 144 7.50 -5.92 12.37
CA ARG A 144 8.78 -5.22 12.31
C ARG A 144 9.52 -5.50 11.01
N ALA A 145 9.49 -6.76 10.56
CA ALA A 145 10.00 -7.14 9.24
C ALA A 145 9.24 -6.42 8.12
N TYR A 146 7.92 -6.34 8.19
CA TYR A 146 7.09 -5.60 7.23
C TYR A 146 7.47 -4.11 7.18
N ALA A 147 7.60 -3.45 8.33
CA ALA A 147 7.94 -2.03 8.38
C ALA A 147 9.35 -1.76 7.80
N HIS A 148 10.35 -2.58 8.15
CA HIS A 148 11.69 -2.46 7.57
C HIS A 148 11.71 -2.81 6.08
N TYR A 149 10.91 -3.79 5.61
CA TYR A 149 10.73 -4.09 4.19
C TYR A 149 10.17 -2.87 3.43
N LYS A 150 9.21 -2.16 3.99
CA LYS A 150 8.67 -0.94 3.37
C LYS A 150 9.68 0.21 3.35
N LEU A 151 10.41 0.42 4.43
CA LEU A 151 11.55 1.37 4.45
C LEU A 151 12.61 0.99 3.41
N PHE A 152 12.96 -0.29 3.33
CA PHE A 152 13.85 -0.83 2.30
C PHE A 152 13.32 -0.51 0.89
N ALA A 153 12.05 -0.76 0.61
CA ALA A 153 11.43 -0.58 -0.69
C ALA A 153 11.45 0.89 -1.16
N TYR A 154 11.13 1.83 -0.28
CA TYR A 154 11.01 3.23 -0.66
C TYR A 154 12.35 3.99 -0.64
N PHE A 155 13.24 3.69 0.31
CA PHE A 155 14.42 4.50 0.61
C PHE A 155 15.77 3.89 0.18
N THR A 156 15.79 2.66 -0.34
CA THR A 156 17.03 2.05 -0.87
C THR A 156 17.20 2.41 -2.33
N PRO A 157 18.29 3.07 -2.74
CA PRO A 157 18.49 3.46 -4.14
C PRO A 157 18.67 2.28 -5.09
N ASN A 158 19.46 1.30 -4.70
CA ASN A 158 19.77 0.12 -5.52
C ASN A 158 19.68 -1.14 -4.65
N TYR A 159 18.67 -1.96 -4.90
CA TYR A 159 18.38 -3.17 -4.13
C TYR A 159 19.39 -4.31 -4.32
N THR A 160 20.14 -4.31 -5.42
CA THR A 160 21.12 -5.38 -5.76
C THR A 160 22.54 -5.03 -5.35
N ASN A 161 22.82 -3.78 -4.98
CA ASN A 161 24.11 -3.38 -4.44
C ASN A 161 24.18 -3.68 -2.93
N GLU A 162 24.62 -4.86 -2.55
CA GLU A 162 24.63 -5.32 -1.15
C GLU A 162 25.40 -4.41 -0.19
N SER A 163 26.42 -3.68 -0.65
CA SER A 163 27.19 -2.72 0.14
C SER A 163 26.63 -1.29 0.12
N GLY A 164 25.62 -1.04 -0.76
CA GLY A 164 24.97 0.26 -0.86
C GLY A 164 24.16 0.61 0.38
N MET A 165 23.89 1.91 0.58
CA MET A 165 23.08 2.39 1.70
C MET A 165 21.61 2.02 1.54
N SER A 166 20.99 1.66 2.66
CA SER A 166 19.57 1.34 2.80
C SER A 166 18.96 2.11 3.98
N ALA A 167 17.91 1.56 4.61
CA ALA A 167 17.29 2.14 5.80
C ALA A 167 18.15 1.99 7.06
N ILE A 168 17.74 2.60 8.15
CA ILE A 168 18.30 2.42 9.47
C ILE A 168 17.62 1.21 10.14
N ILE A 169 18.38 0.27 10.69
CA ILE A 169 17.85 -0.81 11.51
C ILE A 169 17.61 -0.30 12.92
N LEU A 170 16.36 -0.40 13.37
CA LEU A 170 15.97 -0.08 14.74
C LEU A 170 15.36 -1.34 15.38
N ASP A 171 16.18 -2.08 16.14
CA ASP A 171 15.85 -3.38 16.73
C ASP A 171 15.59 -3.37 18.24
N HIS A 172 15.63 -2.19 18.85
CA HIS A 172 15.46 -1.97 20.28
C HIS A 172 14.73 -0.67 20.58
N VAL A 173 14.36 -0.45 21.82
CA VAL A 173 13.78 0.81 22.29
C VAL A 173 14.90 1.85 22.40
N PRO A 174 14.86 2.96 21.63
CA PRO A 174 15.87 4.00 21.74
C PRO A 174 15.90 4.58 23.17
N PRO A 175 17.08 4.87 23.72
CA PRO A 175 17.19 5.57 24.98
C PRO A 175 16.63 7.00 24.86
N LEU A 176 16.18 7.56 25.99
CA LEU A 176 15.77 8.97 26.08
C LEU A 176 17.00 9.88 26.15
N ASP A 177 17.79 9.86 25.10
CA ASP A 177 19.04 10.62 24.99
C ASP A 177 19.06 11.33 23.62
N TYR A 178 19.11 12.65 23.63
CA TYR A 178 19.15 13.46 22.41
C TYR A 178 20.44 13.27 21.58
N SER A 179 21.49 12.71 22.17
CA SER A 179 22.73 12.35 21.45
C SER A 179 22.67 10.99 20.77
N TYR A 180 21.63 10.18 21.09
CA TYR A 180 21.45 8.88 20.48
C TYR A 180 21.13 9.00 18.99
N SER A 181 21.92 8.33 18.18
CA SER A 181 21.77 8.35 16.72
C SER A 181 22.30 7.05 16.10
N LEU A 182 21.73 6.65 14.98
CA LEU A 182 22.11 5.45 14.24
C LEU A 182 22.43 5.79 12.78
N PRO A 183 23.52 5.26 12.22
CA PRO A 183 23.82 5.42 10.79
C PRO A 183 22.88 4.58 9.94
N ARG A 184 22.83 4.87 8.64
CA ARG A 184 22.19 4.00 7.66
C ARG A 184 22.94 2.66 7.56
N ASN A 185 22.19 1.60 7.40
CA ASN A 185 22.71 0.25 7.21
C ASN A 185 22.87 -0.06 5.71
N THR A 186 23.66 -1.08 5.41
CA THR A 186 23.79 -1.58 4.03
C THR A 186 22.55 -2.36 3.59
N VAL A 187 22.36 -2.48 2.28
CA VAL A 187 21.30 -3.31 1.67
C VAL A 187 21.32 -4.73 2.24
N LYS A 188 22.53 -5.33 2.32
CA LYS A 188 22.70 -6.68 2.90
C LYS A 188 22.22 -6.74 4.34
N GLN A 189 22.66 -5.79 5.19
CA GLN A 189 22.30 -5.78 6.62
C GLN A 189 20.78 -5.67 6.80
N VAL A 190 20.11 -4.75 6.09
CA VAL A 190 18.65 -4.58 6.21
C VAL A 190 17.91 -5.80 5.70
N LYS A 191 18.32 -6.38 4.56
CA LYS A 191 17.77 -7.64 4.03
C LYS A 191 17.88 -8.77 5.05
N ASP A 192 19.07 -8.98 5.59
CA ASP A 192 19.33 -10.06 6.55
C ASP A 192 18.52 -9.87 7.85
N PHE A 193 18.39 -8.62 8.32
CA PHE A 193 17.55 -8.29 9.48
C PHE A 193 16.08 -8.61 9.25
N ILE A 194 15.51 -8.22 8.09
CA ILE A 194 14.13 -8.54 7.72
C ILE A 194 13.93 -10.06 7.73
N LEU A 195 14.81 -10.81 7.09
CA LEU A 195 14.72 -12.27 7.02
C LEU A 195 14.84 -12.93 8.41
N ALA A 196 15.73 -12.41 9.27
CA ALA A 196 15.86 -12.90 10.64
C ALA A 196 14.59 -12.68 11.46
N ASP A 197 13.94 -11.53 11.33
CA ASP A 197 12.67 -11.26 12.02
C ASP A 197 11.54 -12.16 11.49
N LEU A 198 11.49 -12.46 10.19
CA LEU A 198 10.52 -13.42 9.64
C LEU A 198 10.74 -14.84 10.20
N VAL A 199 12.00 -15.26 10.36
CA VAL A 199 12.34 -16.55 11.02
C VAL A 199 11.91 -16.55 12.49
N ARG A 200 12.18 -15.46 13.23
CA ARG A 200 11.71 -15.31 14.63
C ARG A 200 10.19 -15.37 14.72
N ALA A 201 9.48 -14.77 13.76
CA ALA A 201 8.03 -14.82 13.69
C ALA A 201 7.53 -16.27 13.56
N GLU A 202 8.10 -17.05 12.66
CA GLU A 202 7.73 -18.45 12.46
C GLU A 202 8.05 -19.32 13.68
N GLN A 203 9.22 -19.14 14.30
CA GLN A 203 9.65 -19.89 15.49
C GLN A 203 8.76 -19.64 16.72
N ASN A 204 8.17 -18.48 16.82
CA ASN A 204 7.26 -18.12 17.91
C ASN A 204 5.81 -18.52 17.65
N ARG A 205 5.41 -18.76 16.41
CA ARG A 205 4.01 -19.11 16.08
C ARG A 205 3.70 -20.55 16.42
N THR A 206 2.58 -20.76 17.12
CA THR A 206 2.02 -22.10 17.32
C THR A 206 1.15 -22.50 16.14
N THR A 207 1.00 -23.79 15.87
CA THR A 207 0.26 -24.33 14.72
C THR A 207 -1.21 -23.88 14.66
N THR A 208 -1.82 -23.59 15.80
CA THR A 208 -3.22 -23.14 15.92
C THR A 208 -3.37 -21.63 16.06
N GLY A 209 -2.25 -20.87 16.02
CA GLY A 209 -2.24 -19.44 16.33
C GLY A 209 -2.48 -18.52 15.13
N TRP A 210 -2.59 -19.06 13.89
CA TRP A 210 -2.79 -18.23 12.71
C TRP A 210 -4.19 -17.63 12.67
N ARG A 211 -4.25 -16.33 12.39
CA ARG A 211 -5.48 -15.56 12.27
C ARG A 211 -5.88 -15.38 10.80
N ASN A 212 -7.01 -14.72 10.57
CA ASN A 212 -7.51 -14.39 9.23
C ASN A 212 -6.66 -13.30 8.53
N MET A 213 -7.12 -12.83 7.38
CA MET A 213 -6.46 -11.81 6.55
C MET A 213 -6.31 -10.42 7.21
N ASP A 214 -6.94 -10.17 8.36
CA ASP A 214 -6.81 -8.91 9.10
C ASP A 214 -5.49 -8.86 9.90
N TYR A 215 -4.80 -9.99 10.04
CA TYR A 215 -3.62 -10.18 10.87
C TYR A 215 -2.51 -10.91 10.12
N VAL A 216 -1.31 -10.87 10.70
CA VAL A 216 -0.19 -11.67 10.20
C VAL A 216 -0.52 -13.16 10.25
N ASN A 217 -0.28 -13.83 9.12
CA ASN A 217 -0.36 -15.28 8.95
C ASN A 217 0.84 -15.79 8.14
N ALA A 218 0.95 -17.09 7.93
CA ALA A 218 2.09 -17.68 7.22
C ALA A 218 2.25 -17.14 5.78
N ALA A 219 1.13 -16.87 5.09
CA ALA A 219 1.18 -16.32 3.75
C ALA A 219 1.66 -14.86 3.74
N VAL A 220 1.37 -14.06 4.78
CA VAL A 220 1.92 -12.70 4.94
C VAL A 220 3.44 -12.75 5.07
N ILE A 221 3.98 -13.65 5.90
CA ILE A 221 5.42 -13.85 6.08
C ILE A 221 6.08 -14.20 4.75
N ASN A 222 5.50 -15.16 4.02
CA ASN A 222 6.00 -15.55 2.71
C ASN A 222 5.83 -14.47 1.65
N SER A 223 4.78 -13.64 1.71
CA SER A 223 4.59 -12.51 0.81
C SER A 223 5.69 -11.46 1.00
N ILE A 224 6.08 -11.16 2.25
CA ILE A 224 7.22 -10.26 2.53
C ILE A 224 8.50 -10.84 1.92
N ARG A 225 8.76 -12.15 2.05
CA ARG A 225 9.91 -12.82 1.40
C ARG A 225 9.87 -12.67 -0.12
N VAL A 226 8.74 -13.01 -0.75
CA VAL A 226 8.57 -12.89 -2.22
C VAL A 226 8.88 -11.48 -2.69
N LYS A 227 8.34 -10.46 -2.02
CA LYS A 227 8.56 -9.06 -2.38
C LYS A 227 10.02 -8.62 -2.18
N LEU A 228 10.63 -9.00 -1.07
CA LEU A 228 12.04 -8.71 -0.77
C LEU A 228 12.96 -9.38 -1.80
N PHE A 229 12.74 -10.66 -2.09
CA PHE A 229 13.53 -11.41 -3.07
C PHE A 229 13.31 -10.93 -4.51
N SER A 230 12.10 -10.46 -4.86
CA SER A 230 11.87 -9.81 -6.16
C SER A 230 12.69 -8.51 -6.31
N MET A 231 12.86 -7.74 -5.23
CA MET A 231 13.70 -6.53 -5.24
C MET A 231 15.18 -6.86 -5.34
N THR A 232 15.64 -7.88 -4.61
CA THR A 232 17.05 -8.30 -4.57
C THR A 232 17.42 -9.35 -5.62
N GLU A 233 16.51 -9.64 -6.56
CA GLU A 233 16.69 -10.55 -7.70
C GLU A 233 17.05 -11.99 -7.32
N GLN A 234 16.60 -12.46 -6.17
CA GLN A 234 16.73 -13.85 -5.73
C GLN A 234 15.56 -14.70 -6.28
N TRP A 235 15.61 -14.95 -7.59
CA TRP A 235 14.47 -15.45 -8.36
C TRP A 235 14.02 -16.88 -7.99
N ASP A 236 14.93 -17.74 -7.54
CA ASP A 236 14.60 -19.08 -7.09
C ASP A 236 13.79 -19.04 -5.78
N ASP A 237 14.13 -18.13 -4.88
CA ASP A 237 13.39 -17.91 -3.65
C ASP A 237 12.01 -17.31 -3.92
N VAL A 238 11.90 -16.39 -4.90
CA VAL A 238 10.58 -15.86 -5.35
C VAL A 238 9.67 -17.00 -5.78
N LEU A 239 10.17 -17.94 -6.58
CA LEU A 239 9.39 -19.09 -7.04
C LEU A 239 9.04 -20.03 -5.89
N THR A 240 9.99 -20.35 -5.00
CA THR A 240 9.79 -21.28 -3.87
C THR A 240 8.70 -20.79 -2.92
N TYR A 241 8.81 -19.55 -2.46
CA TYR A 241 7.82 -18.97 -1.55
C TYR A 241 6.52 -18.59 -2.27
N GLY A 242 6.59 -18.20 -3.54
CA GLY A 242 5.43 -17.95 -4.39
C GLY A 242 4.58 -19.20 -4.57
N GLU A 243 5.17 -20.34 -4.92
CA GLU A 243 4.45 -21.63 -5.02
C GLU A 243 3.83 -22.04 -3.68
N THR A 244 4.51 -21.82 -2.56
CA THR A 244 3.97 -22.10 -1.22
C THR A 244 2.66 -21.35 -0.98
N ILE A 245 2.58 -20.09 -1.41
CA ILE A 245 1.36 -19.27 -1.31
C ILE A 245 0.31 -19.77 -2.31
N MET A 246 0.68 -19.93 -3.59
CA MET A 246 -0.24 -20.31 -4.67
C MET A 246 -0.87 -21.69 -4.50
N ASN A 247 -0.30 -22.55 -3.66
CA ASN A 247 -0.88 -23.84 -3.30
C ASN A 247 -1.99 -23.74 -2.24
N GLN A 248 -2.13 -22.60 -1.57
CA GLN A 248 -3.10 -22.37 -0.49
C GLN A 248 -4.11 -21.28 -0.83
N TYR A 249 -3.73 -20.38 -1.74
CA TYR A 249 -4.51 -19.21 -2.14
C TYR A 249 -4.78 -19.25 -3.64
N SER A 250 -5.89 -18.66 -4.06
CA SER A 250 -6.32 -18.68 -5.46
C SER A 250 -6.59 -17.26 -5.98
N ILE A 251 -6.49 -17.10 -7.29
CA ILE A 251 -6.92 -15.89 -7.97
C ILE A 251 -8.47 -15.86 -8.00
N ALA A 252 -9.06 -14.75 -7.61
CA ALA A 252 -10.50 -14.55 -7.69
C ALA A 252 -10.98 -14.58 -9.15
N LYS A 253 -12.05 -15.28 -9.40
CA LYS A 253 -12.73 -15.23 -10.72
C LYS A 253 -13.43 -13.87 -10.90
N SER A 254 -13.83 -13.57 -12.11
CA SER A 254 -14.42 -12.29 -12.51
C SER A 254 -15.63 -11.88 -11.65
N SER A 255 -16.53 -12.78 -11.34
CA SER A 255 -17.72 -12.54 -10.50
C SER A 255 -17.37 -12.16 -9.07
N VAL A 256 -16.32 -12.77 -8.49
CA VAL A 256 -15.80 -12.45 -7.17
C VAL A 256 -15.03 -11.14 -7.21
N PHE A 257 -14.11 -10.97 -8.19
CA PHE A 257 -13.30 -9.76 -8.34
C PHE A 257 -14.16 -8.50 -8.50
N SER A 258 -15.26 -8.57 -9.23
CA SER A 258 -16.22 -7.47 -9.41
C SER A 258 -16.79 -6.94 -8.09
N ASN A 259 -16.78 -7.76 -7.04
CA ASN A 259 -17.29 -7.41 -5.72
C ASN A 259 -16.18 -7.23 -4.66
N LEU A 260 -14.91 -7.51 -5.01
CA LEU A 260 -13.82 -7.60 -4.05
C LEU A 260 -13.59 -6.29 -3.28
N PHE A 261 -13.76 -5.15 -3.93
CA PHE A 261 -13.54 -3.83 -3.33
C PHE A 261 -14.81 -3.18 -2.74
N SER A 262 -15.97 -3.85 -2.88
CA SER A 262 -17.26 -3.32 -2.42
C SER A 262 -17.93 -4.14 -1.32
N LYS A 263 -17.46 -5.38 -1.09
CA LYS A 263 -18.01 -6.30 -0.10
C LYS A 263 -16.91 -6.84 0.80
N ASP A 264 -17.27 -7.35 1.98
CA ASP A 264 -16.30 -8.04 2.84
C ASP A 264 -15.79 -9.30 2.12
N PRO A 265 -14.46 -9.44 1.91
CA PRO A 265 -13.86 -10.62 1.27
C PRO A 265 -14.23 -11.94 1.94
N ASN A 266 -14.45 -11.95 3.26
CA ASN A 266 -14.90 -13.16 3.96
C ASN A 266 -16.28 -13.64 3.48
N ALA A 267 -17.16 -12.72 3.08
CA ALA A 267 -18.50 -13.05 2.57
C ALA A 267 -18.48 -13.55 1.12
N LEU A 268 -17.37 -13.36 0.40
CA LEU A 268 -17.24 -13.75 -1.01
C LEU A 268 -16.74 -15.20 -1.18
N GLY A 269 -16.39 -15.89 -0.10
CA GLY A 269 -15.91 -17.27 -0.14
C GLY A 269 -14.61 -17.45 -0.94
N ASN A 270 -13.80 -16.39 -1.05
CA ASN A 270 -12.56 -16.37 -1.81
C ASN A 270 -11.38 -15.98 -0.93
N ASN A 271 -10.21 -16.53 -1.22
CA ASN A 271 -8.98 -16.30 -0.50
C ASN A 271 -7.90 -15.57 -1.34
N GLU A 272 -8.27 -14.71 -2.28
CA GLU A 272 -7.30 -13.88 -3.00
C GLU A 272 -6.61 -12.87 -2.08
N ILE A 273 -7.29 -12.39 -1.05
CA ILE A 273 -6.73 -11.42 -0.11
C ILE A 273 -5.90 -12.15 0.95
N ILE A 274 -4.60 -11.88 0.96
CA ILE A 274 -3.66 -12.46 1.93
C ILE A 274 -3.59 -11.59 3.17
N PHE A 275 -3.53 -10.25 3.00
CA PHE A 275 -3.42 -9.30 4.09
C PHE A 275 -4.12 -7.99 3.76
N ARG A 276 -4.89 -7.45 4.70
CA ARG A 276 -5.55 -6.16 4.56
C ARG A 276 -5.34 -5.26 5.78
N SER A 277 -5.30 -3.96 5.54
CA SER A 277 -5.55 -2.94 6.55
C SER A 277 -7.06 -2.74 6.64
N LYS A 278 -7.65 -3.26 7.73
CA LYS A 278 -9.10 -3.19 7.95
C LYS A 278 -9.50 -1.83 8.49
N VAL A 279 -10.48 -1.21 7.84
CA VAL A 279 -11.06 0.04 8.31
C VAL A 279 -12.13 -0.24 9.38
N THR A 280 -12.03 0.47 10.50
CA THR A 280 -13.04 0.39 11.56
C THR A 280 -14.11 1.49 11.39
N PRO A 281 -15.32 1.32 11.95
CA PRO A 281 -16.34 2.36 11.91
C PRO A 281 -15.88 3.72 12.47
N ASN A 282 -14.95 3.71 13.42
CA ASN A 282 -14.41 4.91 14.06
C ASN A 282 -13.17 5.50 13.35
N SER A 283 -12.67 4.86 12.30
CA SER A 283 -11.58 5.41 11.48
C SER A 283 -12.03 6.69 10.77
N GLY A 284 -11.16 7.66 10.62
CA GLY A 284 -11.40 8.81 9.75
C GLY A 284 -11.62 8.40 8.28
N PRO A 285 -12.05 9.33 7.42
CA PRO A 285 -12.09 9.09 5.98
C PRO A 285 -10.71 8.66 5.48
N SER A 286 -10.66 7.64 4.63
CA SER A 286 -9.40 7.24 3.99
C SER A 286 -9.01 8.24 2.89
N VAL A 287 -7.75 8.23 2.48
CA VAL A 287 -7.27 9.01 1.30
C VAL A 287 -8.09 8.70 0.05
N VAL A 288 -8.60 7.49 -0.03
CA VAL A 288 -9.55 7.06 -1.05
C VAL A 288 -10.81 7.92 -1.08
N ALA A 289 -11.11 8.65 0.02
CA ALA A 289 -12.15 9.66 0.03
C ALA A 289 -11.99 10.71 -1.07
N THR A 290 -10.76 10.98 -1.51
CA THR A 290 -10.49 11.90 -2.61
C THR A 290 -11.10 11.40 -3.92
N TRP A 291 -11.03 10.10 -4.19
CA TRP A 291 -11.70 9.50 -5.35
C TRP A 291 -13.16 9.20 -5.06
N TYR A 292 -13.44 8.85 -3.81
CA TYR A 292 -14.76 8.47 -3.39
C TYR A 292 -15.73 9.65 -3.28
N SER A 293 -15.25 10.84 -2.95
CA SER A 293 -16.08 12.07 -2.99
C SER A 293 -16.67 12.29 -4.38
N VAL A 294 -16.04 11.73 -5.40
CA VAL A 294 -16.55 11.62 -6.75
C VAL A 294 -17.81 10.74 -6.81
N ARG A 295 -17.85 9.61 -6.11
CA ARG A 295 -19.01 8.69 -6.13
C ARG A 295 -20.15 9.14 -5.21
N ALA A 296 -19.84 9.54 -4.00
CA ALA A 296 -20.82 10.09 -3.06
C ALA A 296 -21.59 11.28 -3.68
N ARG A 297 -21.06 11.81 -4.77
CA ARG A 297 -21.57 12.99 -5.47
C ARG A 297 -22.02 12.76 -6.90
N ARG A 298 -22.43 11.57 -7.26
CA ARG A 298 -23.35 11.42 -8.38
C ARG A 298 -24.39 12.55 -8.40
N ASP A 299 -24.65 13.12 -7.23
CA ASP A 299 -25.68 14.12 -7.00
C ASP A 299 -25.20 15.55 -6.78
N ASN A 300 -23.93 15.87 -6.40
CA ASN A 300 -23.49 17.27 -6.15
C ASN A 300 -21.98 17.51 -5.94
N GLY A 301 -21.07 16.70 -6.39
CA GLY A 301 -19.76 16.82 -5.91
C GLY A 301 -18.57 17.13 -6.79
N SER A 302 -17.41 17.33 -6.16
CA SER A 302 -16.19 17.76 -6.80
C SER A 302 -15.25 16.58 -7.05
N PHE A 303 -14.85 16.42 -8.31
CA PHE A 303 -13.81 15.45 -8.69
C PHE A 303 -12.45 16.06 -8.37
N PHE A 304 -11.83 15.60 -7.30
CA PHE A 304 -10.50 16.08 -6.94
C PHE A 304 -9.42 15.48 -7.84
N TYR A 305 -9.50 14.17 -8.03
CA TYR A 305 -8.74 13.42 -9.04
C TYR A 305 -9.69 12.54 -9.85
N GLU A 306 -9.29 12.22 -11.07
CA GLU A 306 -9.94 11.26 -11.94
C GLU A 306 -8.93 10.26 -12.51
N MET A 307 -9.36 9.21 -13.19
CA MET A 307 -8.45 8.27 -13.84
C MET A 307 -7.68 8.99 -14.95
N GLY A 308 -6.36 8.87 -14.97
CA GLY A 308 -5.53 9.38 -16.05
C GLY A 308 -5.85 8.70 -17.38
N ARG A 309 -5.91 9.46 -18.48
CA ARG A 309 -6.22 8.93 -19.80
C ARG A 309 -5.23 7.88 -20.27
N SER A 310 -3.96 8.02 -19.89
CA SER A 310 -2.95 7.02 -20.24
C SER A 310 -3.21 5.65 -19.57
N LEU A 311 -3.80 5.63 -18.36
CA LEU A 311 -4.23 4.40 -17.70
C LEU A 311 -5.51 3.86 -18.33
N TYR A 312 -6.49 4.73 -18.61
CA TYR A 312 -7.70 4.35 -19.32
C TYR A 312 -7.40 3.62 -20.64
N ASN A 313 -6.45 4.12 -21.42
CA ASN A 313 -6.05 3.51 -22.68
C ASN A 313 -5.45 2.10 -22.49
N GLU A 314 -4.81 1.80 -21.35
CA GLU A 314 -4.36 0.43 -21.07
C GLU A 314 -5.52 -0.52 -20.79
N PHE A 315 -6.56 -0.05 -20.07
CA PHE A 315 -7.79 -0.85 -19.90
C PHE A 315 -8.51 -1.09 -21.23
N ASP A 316 -8.53 -0.08 -22.11
CA ASP A 316 -9.20 -0.21 -23.41
C ASP A 316 -8.56 -1.26 -24.31
N LYS A 317 -7.25 -1.48 -24.20
CA LYS A 317 -6.50 -2.51 -24.94
C LYS A 317 -6.78 -3.94 -24.49
N LEU A 318 -7.32 -4.15 -23.29
CA LEU A 318 -7.56 -5.50 -22.75
C LEU A 318 -8.71 -6.23 -23.44
N ASP A 319 -9.68 -5.48 -23.97
CA ASP A 319 -10.86 -6.01 -24.65
C ASP A 319 -10.96 -5.42 -26.06
N SER A 320 -10.34 -6.10 -27.02
CA SER A 320 -10.31 -5.67 -28.41
C SER A 320 -11.68 -5.75 -29.11
N SER A 321 -12.66 -6.42 -28.51
CA SER A 321 -14.00 -6.57 -29.08
C SER A 321 -14.88 -5.33 -28.90
N LYS A 322 -14.49 -4.42 -28.00
CA LYS A 322 -15.30 -3.26 -27.59
C LYS A 322 -14.52 -1.95 -27.65
N THR A 323 -13.74 -1.75 -28.68
CA THR A 323 -13.11 -0.45 -28.95
C THR A 323 -14.18 0.54 -29.40
N GLY A 324 -14.26 1.70 -28.76
CA GLY A 324 -15.22 2.71 -29.17
C GLY A 324 -15.34 3.91 -28.25
N THR A 325 -16.12 4.88 -28.72
CA THR A 325 -16.35 6.19 -28.11
C THR A 325 -17.42 6.20 -27.02
N SER A 326 -18.02 5.05 -26.69
CA SER A 326 -19.06 4.97 -25.65
C SER A 326 -18.62 4.11 -24.48
N PHE A 327 -18.93 4.57 -23.28
CA PHE A 327 -18.78 3.76 -22.07
C PHE A 327 -19.75 2.57 -22.12
N SER A 328 -19.21 1.36 -22.14
CA SER A 328 -19.97 0.12 -21.97
C SER A 328 -19.19 -0.84 -21.07
N PRO A 329 -19.87 -1.68 -20.28
CA PRO A 329 -19.18 -2.71 -19.52
C PRO A 329 -18.33 -3.59 -20.44
N ARG A 330 -17.12 -3.93 -19.96
CA ARG A 330 -16.17 -4.79 -20.67
C ARG A 330 -16.23 -6.20 -20.10
N ASP A 331 -15.80 -7.16 -20.91
CA ASP A 331 -15.67 -8.55 -20.49
C ASP A 331 -14.49 -8.72 -19.51
N ASP A 332 -13.42 -7.91 -19.63
CA ASP A 332 -12.44 -7.77 -18.57
C ASP A 332 -13.00 -6.89 -17.44
N VAL A 333 -13.34 -7.53 -16.33
CA VAL A 333 -14.02 -6.87 -15.20
C VAL A 333 -13.18 -5.83 -14.49
N ARG A 334 -11.87 -5.80 -14.72
CA ARG A 334 -10.99 -4.76 -14.14
C ARG A 334 -11.35 -3.37 -14.63
N TYR A 335 -11.78 -3.25 -15.90
CA TYR A 335 -12.31 -2.00 -16.42
C TYR A 335 -13.52 -1.55 -15.60
N ASN A 336 -14.49 -2.43 -15.39
CA ASN A 336 -15.75 -2.12 -14.70
C ASN A 336 -15.55 -1.79 -13.21
N VAL A 337 -14.54 -2.41 -12.56
CA VAL A 337 -14.20 -2.17 -11.16
C VAL A 337 -13.47 -0.83 -10.98
N ASN A 338 -12.54 -0.51 -11.88
CA ASN A 338 -11.68 0.68 -11.74
C ASN A 338 -12.35 1.95 -12.28
N LEU A 339 -13.29 1.83 -13.23
CA LEU A 339 -14.00 2.96 -13.82
C LEU A 339 -15.50 2.91 -13.44
N LEU A 340 -15.92 3.87 -12.63
CA LEU A 340 -17.33 3.96 -12.22
C LEU A 340 -18.24 4.44 -13.35
N GLY A 341 -17.72 5.29 -14.22
CA GLY A 341 -18.45 5.86 -15.35
C GLY A 341 -17.67 7.00 -15.99
N VAL A 342 -18.19 7.46 -17.09
CA VAL A 342 -17.75 8.69 -17.77
C VAL A 342 -18.90 9.67 -17.67
N VAL A 343 -18.65 10.86 -17.11
CA VAL A 343 -19.67 11.90 -17.00
C VAL A 343 -19.30 13.00 -17.98
N GLY A 344 -20.09 13.11 -19.05
CA GLY A 344 -20.12 14.31 -19.88
C GLY A 344 -21.03 15.37 -19.23
N THR A 345 -20.70 16.63 -19.37
CA THR A 345 -21.50 17.77 -18.85
C THR A 345 -22.85 17.93 -19.57
N SER A 346 -23.15 17.13 -20.58
CA SER A 346 -24.40 17.17 -21.34
C SER A 346 -25.31 16.03 -20.96
N ALA A 347 -26.27 16.30 -20.09
CA ALA A 347 -27.52 15.57 -19.89
C ALA A 347 -27.41 14.03 -19.71
N GLY A 348 -26.52 13.55 -18.86
CA GLY A 348 -26.57 12.16 -18.40
C GLY A 348 -26.16 11.08 -19.39
N THR A 349 -25.64 11.44 -20.55
CA THR A 349 -25.12 10.50 -21.53
C THR A 349 -23.60 10.48 -21.43
N ALA A 350 -23.02 9.36 -21.02
CA ALA A 350 -21.59 9.15 -21.04
C ALA A 350 -21.10 9.13 -22.49
N VAL A 351 -20.42 10.16 -22.93
CA VAL A 351 -19.81 10.26 -24.26
C VAL A 351 -18.31 10.39 -24.06
N LEU A 352 -17.56 9.41 -24.55
CA LEU A 352 -16.13 9.57 -24.74
C LEU A 352 -15.92 10.54 -25.90
N THR A 353 -15.44 11.73 -25.59
CA THR A 353 -15.09 12.72 -26.61
C THR A 353 -13.90 12.22 -27.43
N ASN A 354 -13.83 12.55 -28.71
CA ASN A 354 -12.56 12.41 -29.45
C ASN A 354 -11.54 13.41 -28.87
N TYR A 355 -10.86 13.00 -27.79
CA TYR A 355 -9.98 13.84 -26.98
C TYR A 355 -8.71 14.25 -27.73
N GLU A 356 -8.33 13.59 -28.82
CA GLU A 356 -7.19 13.99 -29.64
C GLU A 356 -7.47 15.30 -30.39
N SER A 357 -8.69 15.50 -30.84
CA SER A 357 -9.12 16.72 -31.55
C SER A 357 -9.84 17.73 -30.68
N ALA A 358 -10.24 17.38 -29.44
CA ALA A 358 -10.94 18.30 -28.54
C ALA A 358 -10.02 19.44 -28.05
N THR A 359 -10.60 20.62 -27.86
CA THR A 359 -9.92 21.71 -27.13
C THR A 359 -9.68 21.31 -25.67
N GLN A 360 -8.76 21.97 -24.96
CA GLN A 360 -8.50 21.67 -23.54
C GLN A 360 -9.76 21.84 -22.68
N SER A 361 -10.58 22.84 -22.99
CA SER A 361 -11.84 23.08 -22.26
C SER A 361 -12.85 21.97 -22.48
N GLU A 362 -13.01 21.53 -23.75
CA GLU A 362 -13.90 20.41 -24.09
C GLU A 362 -13.44 19.10 -23.46
N TYR A 363 -12.13 18.84 -23.45
CA TYR A 363 -11.55 17.69 -22.80
C TYR A 363 -11.87 17.64 -21.30
N ASN A 364 -11.60 18.74 -20.58
CA ASN A 364 -11.85 18.82 -19.14
C ASN A 364 -13.34 18.71 -18.77
N ALA A 365 -14.24 19.13 -19.66
CA ALA A 365 -15.68 19.12 -19.42
C ALA A 365 -16.36 17.82 -19.94
N GLY A 366 -15.78 17.17 -20.94
CA GLY A 366 -16.41 16.07 -21.66
C GLY A 366 -16.07 14.68 -21.18
N ASP A 367 -14.85 14.46 -20.69
CA ASP A 367 -14.30 13.14 -20.39
C ASP A 367 -13.85 13.02 -18.94
N VAL A 368 -14.76 13.12 -18.01
CA VAL A 368 -14.47 12.88 -16.59
C VAL A 368 -14.49 11.39 -16.31
N LEU A 369 -13.32 10.80 -16.09
CA LEU A 369 -13.14 9.37 -15.86
C LEU A 369 -13.18 9.05 -14.36
N LEU A 370 -14.35 8.64 -13.85
CA LEU A 370 -14.59 8.43 -12.44
C LEU A 370 -13.93 7.15 -11.91
N VAL A 371 -13.06 7.28 -10.92
CA VAL A 371 -12.45 6.13 -10.26
C VAL A 371 -13.49 5.35 -9.45
N GLY A 372 -13.63 4.05 -9.73
CA GLY A 372 -14.64 3.18 -9.12
C GLY A 372 -14.12 2.22 -8.05
N LYS A 373 -12.81 2.06 -7.93
CA LYS A 373 -12.20 0.95 -7.18
C LYS A 373 -12.56 0.88 -5.71
N TYR A 374 -12.74 2.00 -5.04
CA TYR A 374 -13.05 2.04 -3.62
C TYR A 374 -14.43 2.64 -3.36
N PRO A 375 -15.48 1.86 -3.57
CA PRO A 375 -16.85 2.38 -3.56
C PRO A 375 -17.41 2.66 -2.16
N GLY A 376 -16.65 2.45 -1.10
CA GLY A 376 -17.13 2.50 0.27
C GLY A 376 -17.69 1.15 0.74
N ILE A 377 -17.82 1.01 2.05
CA ILE A 377 -18.52 -0.12 2.68
C ILE A 377 -19.94 0.30 3.06
N ALA A 378 -20.84 -0.68 3.21
CA ALA A 378 -22.23 -0.43 3.56
C ALA A 378 -22.35 0.44 4.82
N GLY A 379 -23.02 1.59 4.70
CA GLY A 379 -23.21 2.56 5.78
C GLY A 379 -22.00 3.45 6.11
N ALA A 380 -20.92 3.38 5.34
CA ALA A 380 -19.73 4.20 5.55
C ALA A 380 -19.03 4.51 4.22
N ASP A 381 -19.61 5.41 3.48
CA ASP A 381 -19.24 5.74 2.09
C ASP A 381 -17.80 6.20 1.86
N LEU A 382 -17.12 6.75 2.85
CA LEU A 382 -15.74 7.21 2.74
C LEU A 382 -14.73 6.24 3.35
N LYS A 383 -15.11 4.97 3.51
CA LYS A 383 -14.28 3.95 4.18
C LYS A 383 -14.21 2.69 3.34
N ASN A 384 -12.99 2.25 3.11
CA ASN A 384 -12.70 0.97 2.45
C ASN A 384 -11.52 0.30 3.13
N ASP A 385 -11.56 -1.01 3.21
CA ASP A 385 -10.38 -1.81 3.51
C ASP A 385 -9.32 -1.61 2.40
N ILE A 386 -8.06 -1.66 2.78
CA ILE A 386 -6.94 -1.55 1.85
C ILE A 386 -6.21 -2.89 1.83
N TYR A 387 -6.06 -3.47 0.65
CA TYR A 387 -5.37 -4.74 0.47
C TYR A 387 -3.87 -4.51 0.37
N LEU A 388 -3.13 -5.08 1.32
CA LEU A 388 -1.68 -4.95 1.43
C LEU A 388 -0.94 -6.03 0.64
N PHE A 389 -1.50 -7.25 0.62
CA PHE A 389 -1.05 -8.35 -0.23
C PHE A 389 -2.24 -9.11 -0.81
N ARG A 390 -2.18 -9.33 -2.12
CA ARG A 390 -3.13 -10.16 -2.87
C ARG A 390 -2.38 -11.27 -3.62
N THR A 391 -3.05 -12.38 -3.87
CA THR A 391 -2.49 -13.52 -4.59
C THR A 391 -2.02 -13.15 -6.01
N SER A 392 -2.72 -12.24 -6.67
CA SER A 392 -2.32 -11.71 -7.99
C SER A 392 -0.95 -11.01 -7.95
N ASP A 393 -0.59 -10.31 -6.85
CA ASP A 393 0.74 -9.70 -6.70
C ASP A 393 1.85 -10.76 -6.60
N ILE A 394 1.58 -11.85 -5.90
CA ILE A 394 2.50 -12.99 -5.80
C ILE A 394 2.64 -13.69 -7.16
N LEU A 395 1.53 -13.92 -7.84
CA LEU A 395 1.54 -14.54 -9.18
C LEU A 395 2.36 -13.72 -10.18
N LEU A 396 2.20 -12.39 -10.18
CA LEU A 396 2.97 -11.51 -11.07
C LEU A 396 4.44 -11.39 -10.65
N ALA A 397 4.78 -11.49 -9.35
CA ALA A 397 6.17 -11.61 -8.91
C ALA A 397 6.81 -12.93 -9.40
N MET A 398 6.07 -14.02 -9.45
CA MET A 398 6.54 -15.27 -10.07
C MET A 398 6.75 -15.10 -11.59
N ALA A 399 5.90 -14.33 -12.28
CA ALA A 399 6.13 -13.99 -13.68
C ALA A 399 7.44 -13.22 -13.88
N GLU A 400 7.78 -12.28 -12.98
CA GLU A 400 9.07 -11.57 -12.98
C GLU A 400 10.24 -12.56 -12.88
N ALA A 401 10.16 -13.52 -11.96
CA ALA A 401 11.17 -14.55 -11.81
C ALA A 401 11.30 -15.44 -13.06
N ARG A 402 10.17 -15.83 -13.68
CA ARG A 402 10.17 -16.58 -14.95
C ARG A 402 10.78 -15.77 -16.09
N ALA A 403 10.48 -14.47 -16.18
CA ALA A 403 11.08 -13.56 -17.16
C ALA A 403 12.61 -13.48 -16.99
N ALA A 404 13.08 -13.27 -15.78
CA ALA A 404 14.51 -13.22 -15.46
C ALA A 404 15.25 -14.52 -15.80
N LYS A 405 14.57 -15.67 -15.67
CA LYS A 405 15.10 -17.00 -16.02
C LYS A 405 14.94 -17.35 -17.51
N GLY A 406 14.42 -16.45 -18.35
CA GLY A 406 14.21 -16.70 -19.78
C GLY A 406 13.06 -17.66 -20.11
N GLN A 407 12.20 -17.96 -19.15
CA GLN A 407 11.03 -18.83 -19.29
C GLN A 407 9.82 -18.03 -19.79
N LEU A 408 9.81 -17.67 -21.07
CA LEU A 408 8.95 -16.63 -21.61
C LEU A 408 7.65 -17.16 -22.20
N SER A 409 7.73 -18.21 -23.04
CA SER A 409 6.63 -18.66 -23.89
C SER A 409 6.04 -19.98 -23.42
N ALA A 410 4.73 -20.16 -23.64
CA ALA A 410 4.08 -21.45 -23.54
C ALA A 410 4.36 -22.31 -24.78
N SER A 411 4.35 -23.62 -24.64
CA SER A 411 4.40 -24.60 -25.74
C SER A 411 3.04 -24.86 -26.38
N SER A 412 1.96 -24.45 -25.74
CA SER A 412 0.57 -24.62 -26.17
C SER A 412 -0.14 -23.26 -26.23
N THR A 413 -1.17 -23.17 -27.06
CA THR A 413 -2.13 -22.06 -27.10
C THR A 413 -3.51 -22.50 -26.59
N ASP A 414 -3.65 -23.77 -26.18
CA ASP A 414 -4.89 -24.29 -25.60
C ASP A 414 -5.13 -23.68 -24.22
N PRO A 415 -6.30 -23.06 -23.96
CA PRO A 415 -6.66 -22.56 -22.65
C PRO A 415 -6.51 -23.54 -21.51
N ASP A 416 -6.82 -24.83 -21.72
CA ASP A 416 -6.72 -25.87 -20.70
C ASP A 416 -5.27 -26.18 -20.28
N ASP A 417 -4.31 -25.97 -21.19
CA ASP A 417 -2.87 -26.08 -20.91
C ASP A 417 -2.30 -24.81 -20.27
N LEU A 418 -2.95 -23.66 -20.44
CA LEU A 418 -2.47 -22.36 -20.02
C LEU A 418 -3.00 -21.95 -18.66
N VAL A 419 -4.31 -22.16 -18.39
CA VAL A 419 -4.94 -21.74 -17.13
C VAL A 419 -4.38 -22.55 -15.95
N GLY A 420 -3.88 -21.83 -14.95
CA GLY A 420 -3.23 -22.42 -13.77
C GLY A 420 -1.77 -22.83 -13.96
N ASN A 421 -1.25 -22.76 -15.18
CA ASN A 421 0.16 -23.05 -15.47
C ASN A 421 1.06 -21.87 -15.07
N ARG A 422 2.04 -22.12 -14.21
CA ARG A 422 2.95 -21.11 -13.65
C ARG A 422 4.42 -21.30 -14.08
N THR A 423 4.65 -22.06 -15.15
CA THR A 423 6.02 -22.42 -15.59
C THR A 423 6.68 -21.40 -16.50
N ASN A 424 5.91 -20.47 -17.06
CA ASN A 424 6.40 -19.42 -17.96
C ASN A 424 5.54 -18.14 -17.84
N VAL A 425 6.07 -17.03 -18.37
CA VAL A 425 5.42 -15.70 -18.31
C VAL A 425 4.07 -15.71 -19.02
N TYR A 426 4.01 -16.28 -20.23
CA TYR A 426 2.80 -16.26 -21.05
C TYR A 426 1.62 -16.93 -20.31
N SER A 427 1.84 -18.13 -19.78
CA SER A 427 0.79 -18.88 -19.06
C SER A 427 0.36 -18.17 -17.77
N ILE A 428 1.29 -17.54 -17.05
CA ILE A 428 0.94 -16.76 -15.85
C ILE A 428 0.03 -15.57 -16.21
N LEU A 429 0.39 -14.80 -17.22
CA LEU A 429 -0.42 -13.67 -17.66
C LEU A 429 -1.78 -14.13 -18.20
N TYR A 430 -1.80 -15.24 -18.96
CA TYR A 430 -3.03 -15.82 -19.45
C TYR A 430 -3.95 -16.27 -18.30
N THR A 431 -3.40 -16.95 -17.30
CA THR A 431 -4.14 -17.37 -16.09
C THR A 431 -4.81 -16.18 -15.40
N LEU A 432 -4.07 -15.08 -15.21
CA LEU A 432 -4.64 -13.89 -14.58
C LEU A 432 -5.73 -13.26 -15.44
N ARG A 433 -5.50 -13.10 -16.75
CA ARG A 433 -6.49 -12.51 -17.67
C ARG A 433 -7.75 -13.37 -17.79
N ALA A 434 -7.59 -14.70 -17.86
CA ALA A 434 -8.71 -15.62 -17.85
C ALA A 434 -9.57 -15.51 -16.60
N ALA A 435 -8.92 -15.33 -15.44
CA ALA A 435 -9.63 -15.12 -14.17
C ALA A 435 -10.37 -13.77 -14.09
N ARG A 436 -9.97 -12.78 -14.88
CA ARG A 436 -10.61 -11.45 -14.96
C ARG A 436 -11.60 -11.32 -16.12
N TRP A 437 -11.68 -12.32 -17.00
CA TRP A 437 -12.53 -12.33 -18.17
C TRP A 437 -13.88 -12.98 -17.85
N SER A 438 -14.97 -12.22 -17.87
CA SER A 438 -16.29 -12.71 -17.44
C SER A 438 -16.84 -13.88 -18.26
N PRO A 439 -16.61 -13.97 -19.59
CA PRO A 439 -17.09 -15.11 -20.37
C PRO A 439 -16.46 -16.46 -20.00
N THR A 440 -15.35 -16.52 -19.25
CA THR A 440 -14.78 -17.79 -18.77
C THR A 440 -15.63 -18.48 -17.71
N GLU A 441 -16.56 -17.76 -17.09
CA GLU A 441 -17.51 -18.32 -16.13
C GLU A 441 -18.82 -18.80 -16.78
N ALA A 442 -18.95 -18.68 -18.09
CA ALA A 442 -20.07 -19.24 -18.86
C ALA A 442 -19.99 -20.77 -18.95
N ASP A 443 -21.07 -21.42 -19.31
CA ASP A 443 -21.12 -22.84 -19.60
C ASP A 443 -21.57 -23.07 -21.05
N PRO A 444 -20.69 -23.51 -21.97
CA PRO A 444 -19.25 -23.78 -21.77
C PRO A 444 -18.41 -22.49 -21.61
N PRO A 445 -17.23 -22.56 -20.95
CA PRO A 445 -16.33 -21.42 -20.80
C PRO A 445 -15.90 -20.85 -22.16
N ASN A 446 -15.87 -19.51 -22.25
CA ASN A 446 -15.43 -18.82 -23.45
C ASN A 446 -14.18 -17.96 -23.19
N PHE A 447 -13.07 -18.32 -23.81
CA PHE A 447 -11.78 -17.64 -23.71
C PHE A 447 -11.50 -16.73 -24.92
N SER A 448 -12.39 -16.69 -25.90
CA SER A 448 -12.23 -15.84 -27.08
C SER A 448 -12.30 -14.35 -26.67
N GLY A 449 -11.43 -13.53 -27.25
CA GLY A 449 -11.33 -12.11 -26.92
C GLY A 449 -10.28 -11.77 -25.87
N ILE A 450 -9.70 -12.72 -25.15
CA ILE A 450 -8.56 -12.47 -24.26
C ILE A 450 -7.38 -12.03 -25.12
N SER A 451 -7.04 -10.74 -25.04
CA SER A 451 -5.87 -10.20 -25.72
C SER A 451 -4.60 -10.53 -24.95
N MET A 452 -3.56 -11.03 -25.64
CA MET A 452 -2.28 -11.34 -25.01
C MET A 452 -1.16 -10.48 -25.59
N PRO A 453 -0.20 -9.99 -24.76
CA PRO A 453 0.92 -9.22 -25.25
C PRO A 453 1.90 -10.12 -26.03
N SER A 454 2.61 -9.54 -27.00
CA SER A 454 3.72 -10.21 -27.68
C SER A 454 4.94 -10.28 -26.77
N ILE A 455 5.43 -11.48 -26.49
CA ILE A 455 6.59 -11.74 -25.63
C ILE A 455 7.66 -12.41 -26.47
N THR A 456 8.69 -11.65 -26.87
CA THR A 456 9.76 -12.12 -27.77
C THR A 456 11.13 -12.22 -27.10
N ASN A 457 11.32 -11.50 -25.99
CA ASN A 457 12.56 -11.47 -25.22
C ASN A 457 12.27 -11.06 -23.77
N GLN A 458 13.30 -11.05 -22.92
CA GLN A 458 13.16 -10.67 -21.50
C GLN A 458 12.61 -9.25 -21.31
N GLN A 459 13.07 -8.28 -22.09
CA GLN A 459 12.61 -6.90 -22.00
C GLN A 459 11.10 -6.80 -22.28
N SER A 460 10.64 -7.44 -23.39
CA SER A 460 9.21 -7.46 -23.71
C SER A 460 8.38 -8.23 -22.67
N ALA A 461 8.95 -9.25 -22.02
CA ALA A 461 8.33 -9.95 -20.92
C ALA A 461 8.16 -9.03 -19.70
N PHE A 462 9.22 -8.33 -19.28
CA PHE A 462 9.12 -7.35 -18.19
C PHE A 462 8.16 -6.20 -18.51
N ASN A 463 8.12 -5.76 -19.78
CA ASN A 463 7.16 -4.75 -20.21
C ASN A 463 5.71 -5.25 -20.11
N ALA A 464 5.44 -6.47 -20.56
CA ALA A 464 4.14 -7.10 -20.44
C ALA A 464 3.70 -7.23 -18.99
N ILE A 465 4.61 -7.67 -18.09
CA ILE A 465 4.34 -7.77 -16.66
C ILE A 465 4.09 -6.39 -16.03
N LEU A 466 4.89 -5.38 -16.35
CA LEU A 466 4.73 -4.02 -15.82
C LEU A 466 3.38 -3.41 -16.23
N ASN A 467 2.93 -3.63 -17.46
CA ASN A 467 1.63 -3.18 -17.96
C ASN A 467 0.48 -3.97 -17.31
N GLU A 468 0.63 -5.29 -17.14
CA GLU A 468 -0.38 -6.11 -16.44
C GLU A 468 -0.53 -5.67 -14.99
N ARG A 469 0.59 -5.41 -14.28
CA ARG A 469 0.58 -4.86 -12.92
C ARG A 469 -0.09 -3.50 -12.85
N ARG A 470 0.14 -2.63 -13.83
CA ARG A 470 -0.50 -1.30 -13.90
C ARG A 470 -2.02 -1.40 -13.93
N VAL A 471 -2.56 -2.35 -14.70
CA VAL A 471 -4.02 -2.56 -14.81
C VAL A 471 -4.59 -3.30 -13.59
N GLU A 472 -3.91 -4.36 -13.15
CA GLU A 472 -4.38 -5.19 -12.02
C GLU A 472 -4.41 -4.41 -10.71
N PHE A 473 -3.38 -3.59 -10.46
CA PHE A 473 -3.20 -2.86 -9.20
C PHE A 473 -3.45 -1.35 -9.32
N ALA A 474 -4.16 -0.91 -10.35
CA ALA A 474 -4.53 0.49 -10.48
C ALA A 474 -5.15 1.02 -9.18
N PHE A 475 -4.67 2.16 -8.68
CA PHE A 475 -5.10 2.81 -7.44
C PHE A 475 -4.86 2.00 -6.13
N GLU A 476 -4.04 0.95 -6.16
CA GLU A 476 -3.66 0.19 -4.96
C GLU A 476 -2.27 0.58 -4.41
N GLY A 477 -1.62 1.61 -4.96
CA GLY A 477 -0.33 2.13 -4.49
C GLY A 477 0.90 1.39 -5.03
N HIS A 478 0.74 0.45 -5.95
CA HIS A 478 1.84 -0.36 -6.49
C HIS A 478 2.70 0.37 -7.54
N ARG A 479 2.10 1.25 -8.34
CA ARG A 479 2.69 1.82 -9.56
C ARG A 479 4.07 2.45 -9.35
N TYR A 480 4.28 3.19 -8.25
CA TYR A 480 5.57 3.83 -7.95
C TYR A 480 6.69 2.80 -7.77
N LEU A 481 6.48 1.80 -6.90
CA LEU A 481 7.47 0.76 -6.64
C LEU A 481 7.65 -0.20 -7.83
N ASP A 482 6.61 -0.46 -8.61
CA ASP A 482 6.71 -1.28 -9.83
C ASP A 482 7.55 -0.58 -10.89
N MET A 483 7.37 0.72 -11.11
CA MET A 483 8.21 1.51 -12.02
C MET A 483 9.67 1.55 -11.53
N LYS A 484 9.90 1.79 -10.24
CA LYS A 484 11.24 1.77 -9.65
C LYS A 484 11.98 0.45 -9.88
N ARG A 485 11.29 -0.70 -9.74
CA ARG A 485 11.90 -2.03 -9.85
C ARG A 485 12.03 -2.53 -11.29
N LEU A 486 11.00 -2.30 -12.08
CA LEU A 486 10.82 -2.92 -13.39
C LEU A 486 11.00 -1.95 -14.55
N GLY A 487 10.85 -0.64 -14.33
CA GLY A 487 10.80 0.33 -15.41
C GLY A 487 11.98 0.25 -16.37
N VAL A 488 13.20 0.23 -15.84
CA VAL A 488 14.41 0.11 -16.66
C VAL A 488 14.50 -1.26 -17.35
N LYS A 489 14.21 -2.37 -16.65
CA LYS A 489 14.21 -3.73 -17.21
C LYS A 489 13.18 -3.91 -18.31
N ALA A 490 12.03 -3.24 -18.19
CA ALA A 490 10.96 -3.23 -19.17
C ALA A 490 11.24 -2.32 -20.38
N GLY A 491 12.32 -1.53 -20.35
CA GLY A 491 12.55 -0.48 -21.35
C GLY A 491 11.45 0.58 -21.35
N SER A 492 10.81 0.81 -20.18
CA SER A 492 9.74 1.80 -20.03
C SER A 492 10.32 3.22 -20.11
N PRO A 493 9.63 4.16 -20.77
CA PRO A 493 10.01 5.57 -20.71
C PRO A 493 9.87 6.18 -19.30
N GLY A 494 9.20 5.50 -18.37
CA GLY A 494 8.88 5.98 -17.04
C GLY A 494 7.38 6.31 -16.89
N PHE A 495 7.05 7.19 -15.96
CA PHE A 495 5.68 7.70 -15.86
C PHE A 495 5.39 8.62 -17.03
N THR A 496 4.27 8.36 -17.71
CA THR A 496 3.85 9.13 -18.87
C THR A 496 2.36 9.44 -18.76
N ARG A 497 2.03 10.72 -18.59
CA ARG A 497 0.66 11.21 -18.58
C ARG A 497 0.24 11.61 -20.00
N TYR A 498 -1.03 11.50 -20.27
CA TYR A 498 -1.58 12.02 -21.53
C TYR A 498 -1.41 13.55 -21.60
N SER A 499 -1.13 14.09 -22.77
CA SER A 499 -0.74 15.49 -22.95
C SER A 499 -1.76 16.49 -22.38
N LYS A 500 -3.06 16.17 -22.46
CA LYS A 500 -4.12 17.04 -21.93
C LYS A 500 -4.30 16.88 -20.41
N ASP A 501 -3.99 15.72 -19.82
CA ASP A 501 -3.99 15.54 -18.37
C ASP A 501 -2.91 16.39 -17.70
N CYS A 502 -1.75 16.54 -18.33
CA CYS A 502 -0.62 17.26 -17.78
C CYS A 502 -0.51 18.71 -18.28
N ALA A 503 -1.41 19.17 -19.16
CA ALA A 503 -1.40 20.54 -19.66
C ALA A 503 -1.51 21.60 -18.56
N VAL A 504 -2.11 21.23 -17.42
CA VAL A 504 -2.33 22.10 -16.26
C VAL A 504 -1.03 22.59 -15.60
N ASN A 505 0.05 21.80 -15.65
CA ASN A 505 1.33 22.13 -15.02
C ASN A 505 2.57 21.73 -15.84
N GLY A 506 2.39 21.12 -17.00
CA GLY A 506 3.47 20.66 -17.88
C GLY A 506 4.22 19.40 -17.40
N ALA A 507 3.86 18.81 -16.25
CA ALA A 507 4.51 17.63 -15.69
C ALA A 507 4.01 16.36 -16.36
N CYS A 508 4.41 16.12 -17.61
CA CYS A 508 3.91 15.02 -18.42
C CYS A 508 4.72 13.74 -18.25
N ASN A 509 6.03 13.83 -18.01
CA ASN A 509 6.92 12.67 -18.02
C ASN A 509 7.91 12.71 -16.84
N LEU A 510 8.20 11.51 -16.30
CA LEU A 510 9.29 11.27 -15.38
C LEU A 510 10.01 9.98 -15.81
N PRO A 511 11.30 10.04 -16.24
CA PRO A 511 12.03 8.88 -16.73
C PRO A 511 12.13 7.75 -15.70
N ALA A 512 12.14 6.48 -16.17
CA ALA A 512 12.24 5.31 -15.30
C ALA A 512 13.54 5.23 -14.49
N ASN A 513 14.60 5.89 -14.94
CA ASN A 513 15.90 5.97 -14.27
C ASN A 513 16.13 7.28 -13.51
N ASP A 514 15.10 8.09 -13.32
CA ASP A 514 15.19 9.35 -12.56
C ASP A 514 15.43 9.06 -11.05
N HIS A 515 16.23 9.90 -10.40
CA HIS A 515 16.52 9.76 -8.97
C HIS A 515 15.27 9.77 -8.10
N ARG A 516 14.21 10.48 -8.52
CA ARG A 516 12.90 10.54 -7.83
C ARG A 516 12.13 9.21 -7.81
N MET A 517 12.64 8.15 -8.43
CA MET A 517 12.18 6.78 -8.22
C MET A 517 12.59 6.21 -6.85
N THR A 518 13.40 6.94 -6.09
CA THR A 518 13.75 6.62 -4.70
C THR A 518 13.41 7.83 -3.83
N LEU A 519 12.73 7.61 -2.70
CA LEU A 519 12.42 8.72 -1.80
C LEU A 519 13.68 9.23 -1.11
N PRO A 520 13.81 10.56 -0.89
CA PRO A 520 14.90 11.14 -0.10
C PRO A 520 14.78 10.76 1.37
N ILE A 521 15.90 10.72 2.09
CA ILE A 521 15.86 10.72 3.55
C ILE A 521 15.29 12.06 3.99
N PRO A 522 14.25 12.10 4.83
CA PRO A 522 13.59 13.34 5.21
C PRO A 522 14.54 14.34 5.87
N VAL A 523 14.36 15.62 5.58
CA VAL A 523 15.18 16.71 6.15
C VAL A 523 15.19 16.69 7.68
N GLY A 524 14.07 16.30 8.31
CA GLY A 524 14.00 16.15 9.78
C GLY A 524 14.92 15.07 10.31
N GLU A 525 15.05 13.95 9.61
CA GLU A 525 16.01 12.90 9.96
C GLU A 525 17.46 13.34 9.70
N MET A 526 17.73 13.94 8.54
CA MET A 526 19.07 14.44 8.21
C MET A 526 19.60 15.45 9.21
N ASN A 527 18.73 16.31 9.73
CA ASN A 527 19.12 17.35 10.70
C ASN A 527 19.12 16.87 12.15
N GLY A 528 18.27 15.89 12.48
CA GLY A 528 18.11 15.39 13.85
C GLY A 528 19.00 14.20 14.21
N ASN A 529 19.58 13.53 13.23
CA ASN A 529 20.39 12.33 13.42
C ASN A 529 21.87 12.64 13.21
N ASN A 530 22.62 12.77 14.30
CA ASN A 530 24.04 13.11 14.29
C ASN A 530 24.96 12.09 13.59
N SER A 531 24.48 10.88 13.32
CA SER A 531 25.21 9.85 12.56
C SER A 531 25.07 10.00 11.04
N LEU A 532 24.24 10.93 10.57
CA LEU A 532 24.04 11.20 9.15
C LEU A 532 24.82 12.45 8.72
N THR A 533 25.37 12.38 7.52
CA THR A 533 26.03 13.48 6.82
C THR A 533 25.34 13.74 5.49
N THR A 534 25.71 14.79 4.77
CA THR A 534 25.20 15.03 3.41
C THR A 534 25.38 13.82 2.50
N ASP A 535 26.48 13.06 2.65
CA ASP A 535 26.73 11.84 1.89
C ASP A 535 25.79 10.68 2.27
N SER A 536 25.08 10.81 3.38
CA SER A 536 24.06 9.84 3.81
C SER A 536 22.73 10.03 3.08
N GLN A 537 22.55 11.11 2.32
CA GLN A 537 21.33 11.32 1.52
C GLN A 537 21.30 10.39 0.31
N ASN A 538 20.09 10.11 -0.19
CA ASN A 538 19.93 9.37 -1.43
C ASN A 538 20.41 10.22 -2.63
N PRO A 539 21.01 9.60 -3.66
CA PRO A 539 21.54 10.33 -4.81
C PRO A 539 20.52 11.23 -5.48
N GLY A 540 20.90 12.45 -5.79
CA GLY A 540 20.07 13.45 -6.49
C GLY A 540 19.32 14.43 -5.58
N TYR A 541 19.46 14.30 -4.24
CA TYR A 541 18.82 15.16 -3.25
C TYR A 541 19.81 15.98 -2.44
#